data_5aec4529b09322ba61d783141595c7ab
#
_entry.id   5aec4529b09322ba61d783141595c7ab
#
_cell.length_a   1.000
_cell.length_b   1.000
_cell.length_c   1.000
_cell.angle_alpha   90.00
_cell.angle_beta   90.00
_cell.angle_gamma   90.00
#
_symmetry.space_group_name_H-M   'P 1'
#
loop_
_entity.id
_entity.type
_entity.pdbx_description
1 polymer ?
#
loop_
_entity_poly.entity_id
_entity_poly.type
_entity_poly.pdbx_seq_one_letter_code
_entity_poly.pdbx_strand_id
1 'polypeptide(L)'
;EMCIRDRQEDKRRARVARASRIWVEGRHDAELVEHVWGDDLRELGVVVEILDGVDHLQERLTQFAPTSQERIGALVDHLVPGSKESRIAQQCIDTFGEDAVAISGHPFVDVWQAVKPQRLGLSAWPQVPRGTDIKVGSLQALGLPAASQTDIAQGWKHILRQVRDWRDLEPGLLGPVESLIDFVTAAGTR
;
A
#
# COMPACT_ATOMS: atom_id res chain seq x y z
N GLU A 1 12.04 26.17 30.90
CA GLU A 1 12.29 25.73 29.50
C GLU A 1 12.19 24.20 29.31
N MET A 2 12.27 23.41 30.38
CA MET A 2 12.17 21.94 30.33
C MET A 2 10.76 21.39 30.06
N CYS A 3 9.72 22.10 30.47
CA CYS A 3 8.32 21.63 30.36
C CYS A 3 7.69 21.68 28.95
N ILE A 4 8.23 22.47 28.00
CA ILE A 4 7.64 22.65 26.67
C ILE A 4 8.11 21.56 25.71
N ARG A 5 9.38 21.14 25.83
CA ARG A 5 9.96 20.09 25.01
C ARG A 5 9.38 18.72 25.33
N ASP A 6 9.21 18.40 26.63
CA ASP A 6 8.56 17.17 27.08
C ASP A 6 7.09 17.06 26.63
N ARG A 7 6.34 18.17 26.65
CA ARG A 7 4.95 18.16 26.17
C ARG A 7 4.83 18.00 24.65
N GLN A 8 5.82 18.43 23.90
CA GLN A 8 5.84 18.22 22.44
C GLN A 8 6.26 16.80 22.07
N GLU A 9 7.20 16.21 22.81
CA GLU A 9 7.57 14.80 22.63
C GLU A 9 6.47 13.84 23.08
N ASP A 10 5.80 14.09 24.19
CA ASP A 10 4.62 13.33 24.63
C ASP A 10 3.44 13.48 23.66
N LYS A 11 3.22 14.66 23.11
CA LYS A 11 2.20 14.86 22.07
C LYS A 11 2.58 14.14 20.75
N ARG A 12 3.86 14.09 20.38
CA ARG A 12 4.32 13.32 19.22
C ARG A 12 4.23 11.82 19.47
N ARG A 13 4.63 11.33 20.66
CA ARG A 13 4.46 9.91 21.05
C ARG A 13 2.99 9.51 21.14
N ALA A 14 2.13 10.35 21.70
CA ALA A 14 0.69 10.12 21.75
C ALA A 14 0.04 10.17 20.36
N ARG A 15 0.54 10.99 19.42
CA ARG A 15 0.11 10.99 18.02
C ARG A 15 0.53 9.71 17.30
N VAL A 16 1.78 9.24 17.47
CA VAL A 16 2.27 7.99 16.89
C VAL A 16 1.52 6.78 17.45
N ALA A 17 1.17 6.79 18.73
CA ALA A 17 0.40 5.71 19.37
C ALA A 17 -1.08 5.66 18.93
N ARG A 18 -1.61 6.76 18.37
CA ARG A 18 -2.99 6.89 17.90
C ARG A 18 -3.11 7.08 16.39
N ALA A 19 -2.03 6.94 15.67
CA ALA A 19 -2.03 7.18 14.24
C ALA A 19 -2.89 6.14 13.52
N SER A 20 -3.85 6.62 12.73
CA SER A 20 -4.48 5.82 11.70
C SER A 20 -3.40 5.20 10.80
N ARG A 21 -3.66 4.05 10.21
CA ARG A 21 -2.65 3.28 9.49
C ARG A 21 -3.13 2.92 8.11
N ILE A 22 -2.17 2.80 7.22
CA ILE A 22 -2.37 2.17 5.92
C ILE A 22 -1.64 0.84 5.95
N TRP A 23 -2.39 -0.25 5.82
CA TRP A 23 -1.85 -1.58 5.63
C TRP A 23 -1.76 -1.88 4.15
N VAL A 24 -0.64 -2.42 3.72
CA VAL A 24 -0.41 -2.84 2.33
C VAL A 24 -0.11 -4.32 2.30
N GLU A 25 -0.45 -5.00 1.21
CA GLU A 25 -0.39 -6.44 1.17
C GLU A 25 1.04 -6.96 1.31
N GLY A 26 1.99 -6.36 0.59
CA GLY A 26 3.35 -6.83 0.54
C GLY A 26 4.41 -5.73 0.72
N ARG A 27 5.67 -6.18 0.71
CA ARG A 27 6.82 -5.31 0.88
C ARG A 27 6.97 -4.28 -0.25
N HIS A 28 6.76 -4.70 -1.50
CA HIS A 28 6.94 -3.81 -2.65
C HIS A 28 5.87 -2.71 -2.67
N ASP A 29 4.66 -3.03 -2.20
CA ASP A 29 3.59 -2.04 -2.01
C ASP A 29 4.00 -1.00 -0.98
N ALA A 30 4.52 -1.45 0.18
CA ALA A 30 5.00 -0.55 1.22
C ALA A 30 6.11 0.36 0.69
N GLU A 31 7.10 -0.20 0.00
CA GLU A 31 8.22 0.55 -0.57
C GLU A 31 7.76 1.56 -1.62
N LEU A 32 6.75 1.24 -2.45
CA LEU A 32 6.21 2.16 -3.45
C LEU A 32 5.40 3.29 -2.81
N VAL A 33 4.51 2.96 -1.87
CA VAL A 33 3.68 3.95 -1.16
C VAL A 33 4.57 4.91 -0.36
N GLU A 34 5.55 4.39 0.38
CA GLU A 34 6.51 5.20 1.11
C GLU A 34 7.40 6.05 0.20
N HIS A 35 7.77 5.54 -0.98
CA HIS A 35 8.59 6.28 -1.94
C HIS A 35 7.86 7.50 -2.52
N VAL A 36 6.56 7.36 -2.77
CA VAL A 36 5.77 8.40 -3.46
C VAL A 36 5.06 9.35 -2.49
N TRP A 37 4.52 8.84 -1.38
CA TRP A 37 3.71 9.60 -0.42
C TRP A 37 4.32 9.66 1.00
N GLY A 38 5.49 9.07 1.20
CA GLY A 38 6.05 8.92 2.54
C GLY A 38 6.28 10.23 3.31
N ASP A 39 6.65 11.31 2.62
CA ASP A 39 6.79 12.63 3.27
C ASP A 39 5.44 13.16 3.74
N ASP A 40 4.41 13.12 2.89
CA ASP A 40 3.05 13.55 3.21
C ASP A 40 2.45 12.70 4.34
N LEU A 41 2.62 11.37 4.27
CA LEU A 41 2.14 10.44 5.30
C LEU A 41 2.79 10.71 6.65
N ARG A 42 4.09 11.00 6.69
CA ARG A 42 4.80 11.36 7.93
C ARG A 42 4.30 12.68 8.53
N GLU A 43 4.04 13.68 7.68
CA GLU A 43 3.45 14.96 8.14
C GLU A 43 2.06 14.77 8.75
N LEU A 44 1.26 13.88 8.15
CA LEU A 44 -0.08 13.53 8.60
C LEU A 44 -0.07 12.57 9.81
N GLY A 45 1.08 11.99 10.16
CA GLY A 45 1.22 11.02 11.22
C GLY A 45 0.62 9.65 10.89
N VAL A 46 0.49 9.32 9.60
CA VAL A 46 0.04 8.01 9.12
C VAL A 46 1.23 7.07 8.99
N VAL A 47 1.07 5.83 9.43
CA VAL A 47 2.08 4.78 9.34
C VAL A 47 1.66 3.76 8.30
N VAL A 48 2.60 3.36 7.43
CA VAL A 48 2.43 2.25 6.49
C VAL A 48 2.98 0.98 7.10
N GLU A 49 2.18 -0.10 7.12
CA GLU A 49 2.57 -1.40 7.68
C GLU A 49 2.26 -2.52 6.67
N ILE A 50 3.08 -3.56 6.66
CA ILE A 50 2.88 -4.73 5.80
C ILE A 50 1.89 -5.68 6.47
N LEU A 51 0.91 -6.15 5.68
CA LEU A 51 -0.12 -7.09 6.11
C LEU A 51 0.34 -8.56 6.02
N ASP A 52 1.30 -8.85 5.14
CA ASP A 52 1.76 -10.20 4.81
C ASP A 52 0.66 -11.09 4.17
N GLY A 53 -0.12 -10.49 3.29
CA GLY A 53 -1.20 -11.12 2.55
C GLY A 53 -2.59 -10.81 3.09
N VAL A 54 -3.55 -10.72 2.18
CA VAL A 54 -4.94 -10.37 2.50
C VAL A 54 -5.62 -11.35 3.46
N ASP A 55 -5.17 -12.59 3.50
CA ASP A 55 -5.70 -13.63 4.40
C ASP A 55 -5.54 -13.27 5.89
N HIS A 56 -4.55 -12.44 6.23
CA HIS A 56 -4.32 -11.99 7.60
C HIS A 56 -5.15 -10.76 8.00
N LEU A 57 -5.86 -10.14 7.05
CA LEU A 57 -6.55 -8.87 7.26
C LEU A 57 -7.56 -8.94 8.41
N GLN A 58 -8.43 -9.95 8.42
CA GLN A 58 -9.46 -10.08 9.45
C GLN A 58 -8.86 -10.30 10.85
N GLU A 59 -7.83 -11.12 10.96
CA GLU A 59 -7.14 -11.37 12.22
C GLU A 59 -6.49 -10.07 12.74
N ARG A 60 -5.76 -9.36 11.89
CA ARG A 60 -5.11 -8.11 12.26
C ARG A 60 -6.10 -7.01 12.64
N LEU A 61 -7.23 -6.90 11.92
CA LEU A 61 -8.30 -5.98 12.30
C LEU A 61 -8.90 -6.34 13.67
N THR A 62 -9.07 -7.62 13.95
CA THR A 62 -9.55 -8.08 15.28
C THR A 62 -8.57 -7.71 16.39
N GLN A 63 -7.27 -7.86 16.16
CA GLN A 63 -6.23 -7.52 17.14
C GLN A 63 -6.09 -6.01 17.32
N PHE A 64 -6.20 -5.24 16.26
CA PHE A 64 -6.07 -3.78 16.30
C PHE A 64 -7.31 -3.11 16.89
N ALA A 65 -8.50 -3.68 16.65
CA ALA A 65 -9.82 -3.14 17.04
C ALA A 65 -10.03 -1.69 16.58
N PRO A 66 -10.09 -1.43 15.24
CA PRO A 66 -10.19 -0.09 14.71
C PRO A 66 -11.48 0.63 15.15
N THR A 67 -11.42 1.95 15.20
CA THR A 67 -12.54 2.81 15.56
C THR A 67 -12.64 3.96 14.55
N SER A 68 -13.72 4.74 14.61
CA SER A 68 -13.85 5.95 13.80
C SER A 68 -12.79 7.03 14.07
N GLN A 69 -12.02 6.89 15.16
CA GLN A 69 -10.91 7.77 15.53
C GLN A 69 -9.53 7.19 15.20
N GLU A 70 -9.42 5.86 15.16
CA GLU A 70 -8.21 5.10 14.86
C GLU A 70 -8.52 4.17 13.67
N ARG A 71 -8.46 4.74 12.47
CA ARG A 71 -8.92 4.11 11.24
C ARG A 71 -7.82 3.27 10.61
N ILE A 72 -8.24 2.22 9.93
CA ILE A 72 -7.38 1.39 9.09
C ILE A 72 -7.80 1.53 7.64
N GLY A 73 -6.85 1.95 6.80
CA GLY A 73 -6.95 1.80 5.36
C GLY A 73 -6.16 0.55 4.94
N ALA A 74 -6.71 -0.32 4.12
CA ALA A 74 -5.98 -1.46 3.57
C ALA A 74 -5.91 -1.39 2.05
N LEU A 75 -4.70 -1.47 1.49
CA LEU A 75 -4.44 -1.59 0.06
C LEU A 75 -4.18 -3.05 -0.28
N VAL A 76 -4.98 -3.63 -1.16
CA VAL A 76 -4.96 -5.05 -1.51
C VAL A 76 -4.66 -5.22 -3.00
N ASP A 77 -3.83 -6.18 -3.34
CA ASP A 77 -3.52 -6.54 -4.72
C ASP A 77 -4.75 -7.19 -5.40
N HIS A 78 -4.84 -7.00 -6.70
CA HIS A 78 -5.83 -7.66 -7.57
C HIS A 78 -7.28 -7.62 -7.02
N LEU A 79 -7.68 -6.51 -6.40
CA LEU A 79 -9.04 -6.33 -5.88
C LEU A 79 -10.03 -6.12 -7.03
N VAL A 80 -10.52 -7.22 -7.58
CA VAL A 80 -11.49 -7.21 -8.67
C VAL A 80 -12.81 -7.86 -8.24
N PRO A 81 -13.96 -7.45 -8.80
CA PRO A 81 -15.26 -8.00 -8.43
C PRO A 81 -15.28 -9.53 -8.53
N GLY A 82 -15.74 -10.19 -7.46
CA GLY A 82 -15.87 -11.66 -7.40
C GLY A 82 -14.58 -12.40 -7.06
N SER A 83 -13.46 -11.72 -6.87
CA SER A 83 -12.22 -12.34 -6.39
C SER A 83 -12.33 -12.81 -4.93
N LYS A 84 -11.36 -13.60 -4.48
CA LYS A 84 -11.23 -13.98 -3.07
C LYS A 84 -11.02 -12.74 -2.21
N GLU A 85 -10.16 -11.84 -2.67
CA GLU A 85 -9.79 -10.58 -2.04
C GLU A 85 -11.02 -9.69 -1.82
N SER A 86 -11.88 -9.55 -2.83
CA SER A 86 -13.11 -8.74 -2.71
C SER A 86 -14.11 -9.30 -1.70
N ARG A 87 -14.17 -10.63 -1.54
CA ARG A 87 -15.04 -11.26 -0.52
C ARG A 87 -14.50 -11.04 0.90
N ILE A 88 -13.17 -11.18 1.08
CA ILE A 88 -12.52 -10.91 2.37
C ILE A 88 -12.71 -9.44 2.74
N ALA A 89 -12.48 -8.53 1.79
CA ALA A 89 -12.66 -7.11 2.00
C ALA A 89 -14.07 -6.76 2.46
N GLN A 90 -15.10 -7.26 1.75
CA GLN A 90 -16.50 -7.01 2.13
C GLN A 90 -16.82 -7.56 3.51
N GLN A 91 -16.37 -8.76 3.83
CA GLN A 91 -16.59 -9.38 5.14
C GLN A 91 -15.93 -8.57 6.28
N CYS A 92 -14.74 -8.01 6.03
CA CYS A 92 -14.08 -7.13 7.01
C CYS A 92 -14.86 -5.83 7.20
N ILE A 93 -15.32 -5.18 6.13
CA ILE A 93 -16.11 -3.96 6.21
C ILE A 93 -17.42 -4.21 6.96
N ASP A 94 -18.13 -5.31 6.66
CA ASP A 94 -19.37 -5.68 7.34
C ASP A 94 -19.16 -5.94 8.85
N THR A 95 -17.97 -6.42 9.22
CA THR A 95 -17.65 -6.76 10.62
C THR A 95 -17.23 -5.53 11.43
N PHE A 96 -16.38 -4.65 10.87
CA PHE A 96 -15.74 -3.56 11.61
C PHE A 96 -16.35 -2.18 11.35
N GLY A 97 -17.16 -2.06 10.30
CA GLY A 97 -17.85 -0.83 9.91
C GLY A 97 -17.04 0.07 8.98
N GLU A 98 -17.75 0.74 8.07
CA GLU A 98 -17.19 1.64 7.06
C GLU A 98 -16.53 2.89 7.65
N ASP A 99 -16.91 3.28 8.85
CA ASP A 99 -16.33 4.44 9.56
C ASP A 99 -14.94 4.15 10.13
N ALA A 100 -14.62 2.87 10.36
CA ALA A 100 -13.39 2.42 11.01
C ALA A 100 -12.39 1.77 10.03
N VAL A 101 -12.90 1.15 8.95
CA VAL A 101 -12.09 0.39 7.99
C VAL A 101 -12.47 0.77 6.57
N ALA A 102 -11.47 1.11 5.76
CA ALA A 102 -11.60 1.22 4.31
C ALA A 102 -10.64 0.24 3.64
N ILE A 103 -11.13 -0.49 2.65
CA ILE A 103 -10.33 -1.42 1.87
C ILE A 103 -10.43 -1.01 0.41
N SER A 104 -9.31 -0.69 -0.17
CA SER A 104 -9.15 -0.36 -1.58
C SER A 104 -8.10 -1.26 -2.20
N GLY A 105 -8.09 -1.33 -3.51
CA GLY A 105 -7.09 -2.12 -4.20
C GLY A 105 -6.95 -1.72 -5.66
N HIS A 106 -6.01 -2.34 -6.33
CA HIS A 106 -5.72 -2.10 -7.71
C HIS A 106 -5.97 -3.37 -8.56
N PRO A 107 -6.15 -3.21 -9.88
CA PRO A 107 -6.46 -4.34 -10.77
C PRO A 107 -5.21 -5.13 -11.19
N PHE A 108 -4.02 -4.71 -10.77
CA PHE A 108 -2.76 -5.35 -11.16
C PHE A 108 -2.55 -6.66 -10.39
N VAL A 109 -1.86 -7.61 -10.99
CA VAL A 109 -1.47 -8.86 -10.33
C VAL A 109 -0.36 -8.63 -9.30
N ASP A 110 0.49 -7.62 -9.57
CA ASP A 110 1.56 -7.19 -8.66
C ASP A 110 1.75 -5.68 -8.83
N VAL A 111 2.10 -4.99 -7.78
CA VAL A 111 2.29 -3.53 -7.73
C VAL A 111 3.34 -3.01 -8.71
N TRP A 112 4.28 -3.84 -9.17
CA TRP A 112 5.23 -3.47 -10.20
C TRP A 112 4.55 -2.92 -11.46
N GLN A 113 3.42 -3.53 -11.83
CA GLN A 113 2.63 -3.13 -12.99
C GLN A 113 1.92 -1.78 -12.82
N ALA A 114 1.90 -1.24 -11.61
CA ALA A 114 1.38 0.09 -11.35
C ALA A 114 2.37 1.20 -11.75
N VAL A 115 3.63 0.87 -12.00
CA VAL A 115 4.60 1.83 -12.57
C VAL A 115 4.35 1.94 -14.07
N LYS A 116 4.22 3.15 -14.61
CA LYS A 116 4.03 3.36 -16.04
C LYS A 116 5.14 2.72 -16.85
N PRO A 117 4.85 1.82 -17.80
CA PRO A 117 5.87 1.08 -18.54
C PRO A 117 6.83 1.99 -19.33
N GLN A 118 6.37 3.19 -19.73
CA GLN A 118 7.20 4.18 -20.43
C GLN A 118 8.37 4.67 -19.58
N ARG A 119 8.25 4.61 -18.24
CA ARG A 119 9.36 4.95 -17.32
C ARG A 119 10.50 3.94 -17.39
N LEU A 120 10.20 2.75 -17.88
CA LEU A 120 11.12 1.61 -18.02
C LEU A 120 11.54 1.37 -19.48
N GLY A 121 11.16 2.29 -20.38
CA GLY A 121 11.42 2.14 -21.83
C GLY A 121 10.54 1.10 -22.52
N LEU A 122 9.46 0.66 -21.89
CA LEU A 122 8.49 -0.28 -22.46
C LEU A 122 7.29 0.49 -23.02
N SER A 123 6.67 -0.03 -24.07
CA SER A 123 5.39 0.48 -24.59
C SER A 123 4.21 0.01 -23.73
N ALA A 124 4.30 -1.18 -23.18
CA ALA A 124 3.34 -1.80 -22.27
C ALA A 124 4.04 -2.82 -21.38
N TRP A 125 3.47 -3.15 -20.23
CA TRP A 125 3.91 -4.30 -19.43
C TRP A 125 3.71 -5.60 -20.22
N PRO A 126 4.64 -6.57 -20.09
CA PRO A 126 4.54 -7.83 -20.82
C PRO A 126 3.36 -8.65 -20.32
N GLN A 127 2.72 -9.35 -21.25
CA GLN A 127 1.79 -10.42 -20.87
C GLN A 127 2.60 -11.64 -20.45
N VAL A 128 2.63 -11.89 -19.14
CA VAL A 128 3.35 -13.03 -18.59
C VAL A 128 2.48 -14.29 -18.71
N PRO A 129 2.98 -15.39 -19.29
CA PRO A 129 2.23 -16.63 -19.42
C PRO A 129 1.79 -17.19 -18.07
N ARG A 130 0.63 -17.85 -18.04
CA ARG A 130 0.15 -18.54 -16.84
C ARG A 130 1.20 -19.57 -16.37
N GLY A 131 1.46 -19.56 -15.06
CA GLY A 131 2.48 -20.44 -14.44
C GLY A 131 3.89 -19.85 -14.39
N THR A 132 4.11 -18.70 -15.00
CA THR A 132 5.34 -17.92 -14.81
C THR A 132 5.09 -16.86 -13.74
N ASP A 133 6.02 -16.70 -12.82
CA ASP A 133 5.98 -15.61 -11.84
C ASP A 133 6.02 -14.25 -12.56
N ILE A 134 5.12 -13.35 -12.18
CA ILE A 134 4.96 -12.03 -12.82
C ILE A 134 6.24 -11.20 -12.73
N LYS A 135 6.98 -11.29 -11.63
CA LYS A 135 8.23 -10.55 -11.40
C LYS A 135 9.32 -11.06 -12.31
N VAL A 136 9.43 -12.38 -12.44
CA VAL A 136 10.37 -13.04 -13.36
C VAL A 136 10.09 -12.61 -14.80
N GLY A 137 8.82 -12.71 -15.24
CA GLY A 137 8.44 -12.32 -16.60
C GLY A 137 8.68 -10.84 -16.88
N SER A 138 8.43 -9.97 -15.90
CA SER A 138 8.68 -8.53 -15.98
C SER A 138 10.17 -8.22 -16.14
N LEU A 139 11.04 -8.86 -15.35
CA LEU A 139 12.49 -8.65 -15.45
C LEU A 139 13.05 -9.14 -16.77
N GLN A 140 12.58 -10.29 -17.26
CA GLN A 140 12.98 -10.82 -18.57
C GLN A 140 12.63 -9.83 -19.69
N ALA A 141 11.45 -9.21 -19.66
CA ALA A 141 11.05 -8.20 -20.64
C ALA A 141 11.90 -6.93 -20.56
N LEU A 142 12.42 -6.60 -19.38
CA LEU A 142 13.36 -5.50 -19.17
C LEU A 142 14.82 -5.87 -19.51
N GLY A 143 15.09 -7.12 -19.88
CA GLY A 143 16.45 -7.62 -20.13
C GLY A 143 17.30 -7.71 -18.85
N LEU A 144 16.66 -7.85 -17.69
CA LEU A 144 17.32 -7.93 -16.40
C LEU A 144 17.42 -9.38 -15.91
N PRO A 145 18.42 -9.71 -15.06
CA PRO A 145 18.51 -11.02 -14.41
C PRO A 145 17.25 -11.32 -13.59
N ALA A 146 16.80 -12.59 -13.62
CA ALA A 146 15.57 -13.01 -12.96
C ALA A 146 15.66 -14.46 -12.40
N ALA A 147 16.87 -14.94 -12.11
CA ALA A 147 17.09 -16.33 -11.71
C ALA A 147 17.04 -16.54 -10.19
N SER A 148 17.21 -15.48 -9.41
CA SER A 148 17.31 -15.54 -7.96
C SER A 148 16.46 -14.50 -7.24
N GLN A 149 16.20 -14.70 -5.95
CA GLN A 149 15.53 -13.68 -5.12
C GLN A 149 16.34 -12.38 -5.06
N THR A 150 17.66 -12.46 -5.16
CA THR A 150 18.53 -11.29 -5.25
C THR A 150 18.27 -10.52 -6.54
N ASP A 151 18.09 -11.20 -7.67
CA ASP A 151 17.76 -10.56 -8.94
C ASP A 151 16.40 -9.86 -8.85
N ILE A 152 15.40 -10.52 -8.27
CA ILE A 152 14.07 -9.92 -8.03
C ILE A 152 14.19 -8.64 -7.19
N ALA A 153 14.94 -8.69 -6.09
CA ALA A 153 15.14 -7.52 -5.23
C ALA A 153 15.90 -6.37 -5.94
N GLN A 154 16.90 -6.70 -6.75
CA GLN A 154 17.63 -5.71 -7.54
C GLN A 154 16.78 -5.13 -8.66
N GLY A 155 15.99 -5.97 -9.33
CA GLY A 155 15.04 -5.58 -10.36
C GLY A 155 13.98 -4.62 -9.81
N TRP A 156 13.43 -4.91 -8.65
CA TRP A 156 12.51 -3.99 -7.98
C TRP A 156 13.17 -2.63 -7.68
N LYS A 157 14.37 -2.63 -7.12
CA LYS A 157 15.12 -1.38 -6.88
C LYS A 157 15.38 -0.61 -8.17
N HIS A 158 15.62 -1.30 -9.29
CA HIS A 158 15.77 -0.67 -10.60
C HIS A 158 14.47 0.02 -11.01
N ILE A 159 13.34 -0.67 -10.92
CA ILE A 159 12.00 -0.14 -11.25
C ILE A 159 11.67 1.07 -10.36
N LEU A 160 11.80 0.93 -9.04
CA LEU A 160 11.46 1.96 -8.07
C LEU A 160 12.27 3.26 -8.29
N ARG A 161 13.53 3.17 -8.69
CA ARG A 161 14.36 4.36 -9.03
C ARG A 161 13.86 5.15 -10.24
N GLN A 162 13.03 4.56 -11.10
CA GLN A 162 12.44 5.26 -12.23
C GLN A 162 11.19 6.05 -11.85
N VAL A 163 10.61 5.78 -10.69
CA VAL A 163 9.47 6.51 -10.13
C VAL A 163 10.01 7.74 -9.41
N ARG A 164 9.58 8.93 -9.83
CA ARG A 164 9.93 10.22 -9.21
C ARG A 164 8.82 10.75 -8.32
N ASP A 165 7.59 10.58 -8.80
CA ASP A 165 6.39 11.01 -8.10
C ASP A 165 5.15 10.23 -8.61
N TRP A 166 3.98 10.56 -8.09
CA TRP A 166 2.70 9.93 -8.43
C TRP A 166 2.36 9.95 -9.95
N ARG A 167 2.92 10.89 -10.73
CA ARG A 167 2.67 10.98 -12.18
C ARG A 167 3.30 9.83 -12.95
N ASP A 168 4.24 9.14 -12.36
CA ASP A 168 4.91 7.98 -12.94
C ASP A 168 4.13 6.67 -12.68
N LEU A 169 2.99 6.76 -11.97
CA LEU A 169 2.13 5.63 -11.63
C LEU A 169 0.86 5.61 -12.48
N GLU A 170 0.32 4.41 -12.66
CA GLU A 170 -0.95 4.18 -13.34
C GLU A 170 -2.14 4.65 -12.48
N PRO A 171 -3.20 5.21 -13.08
CA PRO A 171 -4.37 5.68 -12.35
C PRO A 171 -5.04 4.59 -11.48
N GLY A 172 -4.90 3.32 -11.88
CA GLY A 172 -5.46 2.18 -11.14
C GLY A 172 -4.87 1.99 -9.74
N LEU A 173 -3.69 2.56 -9.45
CA LEU A 173 -3.13 2.59 -8.10
C LEU A 173 -3.37 3.94 -7.41
N LEU A 174 -3.29 5.05 -8.16
CA LEU A 174 -3.39 6.39 -7.60
C LEU A 174 -4.70 6.61 -6.85
N GLY A 175 -5.85 6.36 -7.49
CA GLY A 175 -7.15 6.55 -6.88
C GLY A 175 -7.34 5.76 -5.58
N PRO A 176 -7.07 4.44 -5.57
CA PRO A 176 -7.07 3.65 -4.35
C PRO A 176 -6.22 4.20 -3.22
N VAL A 177 -4.96 4.57 -3.48
CA VAL A 177 -4.05 5.08 -2.43
C VAL A 177 -4.52 6.43 -1.90
N GLU A 178 -4.88 7.37 -2.78
CA GLU A 178 -5.38 8.68 -2.39
C GLU A 178 -6.67 8.57 -1.57
N SER A 179 -7.60 7.70 -1.98
CA SER A 179 -8.83 7.44 -1.21
C SER A 179 -8.54 6.89 0.20
N LEU A 180 -7.53 6.04 0.35
CA LEU A 180 -7.14 5.53 1.66
C LEU A 180 -6.49 6.62 2.52
N ILE A 181 -5.64 7.46 1.94
CA ILE A 181 -5.03 8.60 2.64
C ILE A 181 -6.13 9.54 3.13
N ASP A 182 -7.07 9.91 2.28
CA ASP A 182 -8.21 10.76 2.66
C ASP A 182 -9.03 10.14 3.78
N PHE A 183 -9.32 8.84 3.69
CA PHE A 183 -10.07 8.12 4.71
C PHE A 183 -9.39 8.13 6.08
N VAL A 184 -8.10 7.78 6.13
CA VAL A 184 -7.38 7.66 7.41
C VAL A 184 -7.02 9.01 8.02
N THR A 185 -7.05 10.08 7.24
CA THR A 185 -6.75 11.45 7.68
C THR A 185 -7.99 12.30 7.93
N ALA A 186 -9.17 11.88 7.45
CA ALA A 186 -10.42 12.59 7.67
C ALA A 186 -10.67 12.75 9.18
N ALA A 187 -11.01 13.98 9.60
CA ALA A 187 -11.40 14.23 10.98
C ALA A 187 -12.61 13.36 11.32
N GLY A 188 -12.48 12.55 12.37
CA GLY A 188 -13.60 11.72 12.84
C GLY A 188 -14.81 12.61 13.12
N THR A 189 -15.95 12.29 12.55
CA THR A 189 -17.21 12.96 12.88
C THR A 189 -17.49 12.69 14.37
N ARG A 190 -17.58 13.76 15.16
CA ARG A 190 -17.94 13.69 16.59
C ARG A 190 -19.40 13.35 16.74
#